data_cb892b047e67e27ce0f712e5007d50fc
#
_entry.id   cb892b047e67e27ce0f712e5007d50fc
#
_cell.length_a   1.000
_cell.length_b   1.000
_cell.length_c   1.000
_cell.angle_alpha   90.00
_cell.angle_beta   90.00
_cell.angle_gamma   90.00
#
_symmetry.space_group_name_H-M   'P 1'
#
loop_
_entity.id
_entity.type
_entity.pdbx_description
1 polymer ?
#
loop_
_entity_poly.entity_id
_entity_poly.type
_entity_poly.pdbx_seq_one_letter_code
_entity_poly.pdbx_strand_id
1 'polypeptide(L)'
;EVRAANLSNNWSDTPTRLNITVLPPWWASTPAYASYIVVTLAIIVGFFWSWRRKTKRAMAYNMQLFEDQKEKELYQAKIDFFINIAHEIRTPLTLIKNPLERLLKSDKIGEKENKSLTLMDKNVSRLLSLVNQLLDFRKTEIEGYRLSFVRTEIVSLLNDTAKRFQESATAHNLLLNLDLSLPELYVFVDKEAITKIFSNLFTNAIKYASGSIIIRLQLSPDYETFTIDFINDGTPIPAELKEKIFEPFFRVKEGATDKPGTGLGLPLARSLAEMHHGSLQLETFADSPSMTMFRLTLPVKLPESIKQTEEEAITQTAVSY
;
A
#
# COMPACT_ATOMS: atom_id res chain seq x y z
N GLU A 1 -13.91 -77.92 49.80
CA GLU A 1 -13.46 -78.99 50.70
C GLU A 1 -14.18 -80.28 50.32
N VAL A 2 -13.43 -81.33 50.12
CA VAL A 2 -13.99 -82.69 49.83
C VAL A 2 -13.61 -83.57 50.97
N ARG A 3 -14.59 -84.26 51.48
CA ARG A 3 -14.34 -85.31 52.54
C ARG A 3 -14.71 -86.64 51.95
N ALA A 4 -13.92 -87.66 52.26
CA ALA A 4 -14.21 -89.01 51.85
C ALA A 4 -14.85 -89.79 53.07
N ALA A 5 -15.88 -90.58 52.77
CA ALA A 5 -16.44 -91.53 53.77
C ALA A 5 -16.10 -92.96 53.35
N ASN A 6 -15.83 -93.85 54.32
CA ASN A 6 -15.67 -95.25 54.07
C ASN A 6 -17.03 -95.93 53.94
N LEU A 7 -17.06 -97.20 53.57
CA LEU A 7 -18.29 -97.99 53.39
C LEU A 7 -19.10 -98.10 54.67
N SER A 8 -18.54 -97.74 55.81
CA SER A 8 -19.19 -97.74 57.14
C SER A 8 -19.67 -96.35 57.52
N ASN A 9 -19.75 -95.35 56.56
CA ASN A 9 -20.21 -93.98 56.71
C ASN A 9 -19.37 -93.15 57.72
N ASN A 10 -18.13 -93.55 58.01
CA ASN A 10 -17.19 -92.68 58.75
C ASN A 10 -16.47 -91.71 57.83
N TRP A 11 -16.64 -90.46 58.10
CA TRP A 11 -16.02 -89.39 57.33
C TRP A 11 -14.59 -89.13 57.82
N SER A 12 -13.72 -88.81 56.90
CA SER A 12 -12.33 -88.45 57.22
C SER A 12 -12.32 -87.14 58.03
N ASP A 13 -11.56 -87.18 59.14
CA ASP A 13 -11.43 -86.03 60.05
C ASP A 13 -10.69 -84.85 59.39
N THR A 14 -9.90 -85.15 58.40
CA THR A 14 -9.15 -84.10 57.67
C THR A 14 -9.73 -83.86 56.26
N PRO A 15 -10.35 -82.70 56.00
CA PRO A 15 -10.85 -82.40 54.65
C PRO A 15 -9.68 -82.13 53.70
N THR A 16 -9.77 -82.66 52.48
CA THR A 16 -8.85 -82.34 51.43
C THR A 16 -9.37 -81.01 50.77
N ARG A 17 -8.52 -80.03 50.83
CA ARG A 17 -8.83 -78.74 50.19
C ARG A 17 -8.29 -78.72 48.73
N LEU A 18 -9.21 -78.63 47.80
CA LEU A 18 -8.86 -78.41 46.41
C LEU A 18 -8.95 -76.89 46.12
N ASN A 19 -7.82 -76.29 45.88
CA ASN A 19 -7.80 -74.86 45.43
C ASN A 19 -8.02 -74.82 43.93
N ILE A 20 -9.20 -74.38 43.55
CA ILE A 20 -9.50 -74.13 42.14
C ILE A 20 -9.26 -72.67 41.90
N THR A 21 -8.24 -72.35 41.12
CA THR A 21 -7.97 -71.00 40.66
C THR A 21 -8.55 -70.84 39.26
N VAL A 22 -9.60 -70.02 39.13
CA VAL A 22 -10.17 -69.63 37.82
C VAL A 22 -9.35 -68.50 37.28
N LEU A 23 -8.54 -68.74 36.27
CA LEU A 23 -7.80 -67.66 35.58
C LEU A 23 -8.76 -66.87 34.71
N PRO A 24 -8.63 -65.55 34.72
CA PRO A 24 -9.42 -64.71 33.80
C PRO A 24 -9.10 -65.08 32.38
N PRO A 25 -10.09 -64.91 31.45
CA PRO A 25 -9.85 -65.16 30.02
C PRO A 25 -8.74 -64.23 29.50
N TRP A 26 -8.03 -64.66 28.46
CA TRP A 26 -6.83 -63.98 27.92
C TRP A 26 -7.05 -62.56 27.62
N TRP A 27 -8.27 -62.13 27.12
CA TRP A 27 -8.66 -60.74 26.80
C TRP A 27 -8.90 -59.88 28.06
N ALA A 28 -9.11 -60.45 29.22
CA ALA A 28 -9.29 -59.75 30.51
C ALA A 28 -8.07 -59.90 31.42
N SER A 29 -6.93 -60.29 30.87
CA SER A 29 -5.66 -60.34 31.59
C SER A 29 -5.00 -58.97 31.69
N THR A 30 -4.18 -58.75 32.73
CA THR A 30 -3.42 -57.47 32.88
C THR A 30 -2.63 -57.07 31.65
N PRO A 31 -1.91 -57.98 30.93
CA PRO A 31 -1.21 -57.64 29.70
C PRO A 31 -2.17 -57.28 28.55
N ALA A 32 -3.39 -57.83 28.51
CA ALA A 32 -4.37 -57.47 27.52
C ALA A 32 -4.86 -56.01 27.69
N TYR A 33 -5.13 -55.57 28.92
CA TYR A 33 -5.48 -54.18 29.19
C TYR A 33 -4.33 -53.21 28.86
N ALA A 34 -3.09 -53.57 29.16
CA ALA A 34 -1.94 -52.80 28.79
C ALA A 34 -1.82 -52.63 27.24
N SER A 35 -2.05 -53.72 26.48
CA SER A 35 -2.04 -53.66 25.02
C SER A 35 -3.16 -52.80 24.46
N TYR A 36 -4.36 -52.81 25.03
CA TYR A 36 -5.46 -51.95 24.62
C TYR A 36 -5.14 -50.46 24.80
N ILE A 37 -4.50 -50.10 25.94
CA ILE A 37 -4.06 -48.71 26.18
C ILE A 37 -3.01 -48.30 25.14
N VAL A 38 -2.02 -49.14 24.85
CA VAL A 38 -0.98 -48.81 23.84
C VAL A 38 -1.59 -48.64 22.46
N VAL A 39 -2.49 -49.54 22.04
CA VAL A 39 -3.16 -49.43 20.74
C VAL A 39 -4.01 -48.17 20.63
N THR A 40 -4.77 -47.87 21.71
CA THR A 40 -5.60 -46.65 21.74
C THR A 40 -4.74 -45.37 21.64
N LEU A 41 -3.65 -45.30 22.39
CA LEU A 41 -2.69 -44.21 22.30
C LEU A 41 -2.06 -44.09 20.91
N ALA A 42 -1.68 -45.23 20.29
CA ALA A 42 -1.14 -45.21 18.93
C ALA A 42 -2.14 -44.69 17.89
N ILE A 43 -3.43 -45.07 18.03
CA ILE A 43 -4.51 -44.54 17.16
C ILE A 43 -4.68 -43.02 17.35
N ILE A 44 -4.71 -42.54 18.60
CA ILE A 44 -4.85 -41.09 18.90
C ILE A 44 -3.66 -40.31 18.34
N VAL A 45 -2.43 -40.78 18.56
CA VAL A 45 -1.23 -40.14 18.00
C VAL A 45 -1.24 -40.14 16.48
N GLY A 46 -1.59 -41.26 15.84
CA GLY A 46 -1.72 -41.38 14.38
C GLY A 46 -2.79 -40.45 13.80
N PHE A 47 -3.94 -40.33 14.48
CA PHE A 47 -5.01 -39.39 14.11
C PHE A 47 -4.52 -37.95 14.21
N PHE A 48 -3.89 -37.57 15.32
CA PHE A 48 -3.36 -36.21 15.51
C PHE A 48 -2.26 -35.86 14.48
N TRP A 49 -1.40 -36.81 14.16
CA TRP A 49 -0.34 -36.64 13.17
C TRP A 49 -0.89 -36.50 11.75
N SER A 50 -1.89 -37.31 11.40
CA SER A 50 -2.60 -37.22 10.13
C SER A 50 -3.36 -35.93 9.99
N TRP A 51 -4.04 -35.48 11.06
CA TRP A 51 -4.76 -34.20 11.08
C TRP A 51 -3.80 -33.01 10.92
N ARG A 52 -2.69 -32.98 11.67
CA ARG A 52 -1.65 -31.96 11.52
C ARG A 52 -1.04 -31.93 10.09
N ARG A 53 -0.84 -33.07 9.47
CA ARG A 53 -0.36 -33.15 8.09
C ARG A 53 -1.37 -32.59 7.10
N LYS A 54 -2.65 -32.90 7.26
CA LYS A 54 -3.73 -32.35 6.42
C LYS A 54 -3.85 -30.84 6.55
N THR A 55 -3.85 -30.32 7.76
CA THR A 55 -3.95 -28.86 8.00
C THR A 55 -2.75 -28.11 7.45
N LYS A 56 -1.51 -28.62 7.64
CA LYS A 56 -0.31 -28.00 7.04
C LYS A 56 -0.35 -28.00 5.51
N ARG A 57 -0.81 -29.09 4.89
CA ARG A 57 -0.95 -29.14 3.40
C ARG A 57 -2.02 -28.18 2.89
N ALA A 58 -3.16 -28.09 3.57
CA ALA A 58 -4.21 -27.15 3.24
C ALA A 58 -3.74 -25.69 3.39
N MET A 59 -2.98 -25.39 4.46
CA MET A 59 -2.40 -24.05 4.66
C MET A 59 -1.37 -23.70 3.56
N ALA A 60 -0.47 -24.61 3.22
CA ALA A 60 0.51 -24.41 2.17
C ALA A 60 -0.16 -24.22 0.79
N TYR A 61 -1.18 -25.01 0.49
CA TYR A 61 -1.97 -24.87 -0.74
C TYR A 61 -2.71 -23.55 -0.82
N ASN A 62 -3.36 -23.10 0.27
CA ASN A 62 -4.02 -21.81 0.31
C ASN A 62 -3.05 -20.64 0.20
N MET A 63 -1.84 -20.76 0.78
CA MET A 63 -0.80 -19.76 0.65
C MET A 63 -0.32 -19.63 -0.79
N GLN A 64 -0.11 -20.76 -1.45
CA GLN A 64 0.29 -20.80 -2.87
C GLN A 64 -0.80 -20.22 -3.78
N LEU A 65 -2.08 -20.57 -3.54
CA LEU A 65 -3.21 -19.95 -4.25
C LEU A 65 -3.27 -18.43 -4.06
N PHE A 66 -2.99 -17.97 -2.85
CA PHE A 66 -2.98 -16.53 -2.55
C PHE A 66 -1.82 -15.81 -3.25
N GLU A 67 -0.63 -16.43 -3.30
CA GLU A 67 0.52 -15.90 -4.04
C GLU A 67 0.24 -15.86 -5.55
N ASP A 68 -0.29 -16.93 -6.12
CA ASP A 68 -0.68 -17.01 -7.55
C ASP A 68 -1.76 -15.98 -7.90
N GLN A 69 -2.70 -15.74 -6.97
CA GLN A 69 -3.75 -14.75 -7.17
C GLN A 69 -3.19 -13.33 -7.14
N LYS A 70 -2.29 -13.02 -6.20
CA LYS A 70 -1.58 -11.74 -6.16
C LYS A 70 -0.73 -11.50 -7.41
N GLU A 71 -0.02 -12.51 -7.89
CA GLU A 71 0.78 -12.41 -9.11
C GLU A 71 -0.12 -12.10 -10.32
N LYS A 72 -1.27 -12.78 -10.43
CA LYS A 72 -2.26 -12.51 -11.49
C LYS A 72 -2.84 -11.10 -11.41
N GLU A 73 -3.19 -10.63 -10.20
CA GLU A 73 -3.70 -9.27 -9.99
C GLU A 73 -2.65 -8.21 -10.39
N LEU A 74 -1.38 -8.41 -9.99
CA LEU A 74 -0.28 -7.55 -10.40
C LEU A 74 -0.05 -7.58 -11.91
N TYR A 75 -0.13 -8.75 -12.53
CA TYR A 75 0.01 -8.90 -13.98
C TYR A 75 -1.13 -8.21 -14.73
N GLN A 76 -2.36 -8.35 -14.24
CA GLN A 76 -3.54 -7.70 -14.82
C GLN A 76 -3.46 -6.18 -14.67
N ALA A 77 -3.09 -5.68 -13.47
CA ALA A 77 -2.87 -4.26 -13.26
C ALA A 77 -1.79 -3.69 -14.18
N LYS A 78 -0.73 -4.48 -14.45
CA LYS A 78 0.33 -4.12 -15.41
C LYS A 78 -0.18 -4.04 -16.85
N ILE A 79 -1.06 -4.96 -17.27
CA ILE A 79 -1.68 -4.93 -18.61
C ILE A 79 -2.62 -3.73 -18.74
N ASP A 80 -3.50 -3.53 -17.77
CA ASP A 80 -4.45 -2.40 -17.77
C ASP A 80 -3.72 -1.07 -17.79
N PHE A 81 -2.59 -0.99 -17.11
CA PHE A 81 -1.66 0.12 -17.19
C PHE A 81 -1.15 0.39 -18.61
N PHE A 82 -0.58 -0.60 -19.29
CA PHE A 82 -0.08 -0.40 -20.66
C PHE A 82 -1.20 0.01 -21.63
N ILE A 83 -2.40 -0.53 -21.44
CA ILE A 83 -3.59 -0.15 -22.24
C ILE A 83 -3.94 1.32 -21.97
N ASN A 84 -4.00 1.72 -20.70
CA ASN A 84 -4.33 3.09 -20.31
C ASN A 84 -3.28 4.09 -20.79
N ILE A 85 -1.97 3.80 -20.61
CA ILE A 85 -0.90 4.64 -21.17
C ILE A 85 -1.00 4.74 -22.69
N ALA A 86 -1.22 3.63 -23.38
CA ALA A 86 -1.36 3.65 -24.84
C ALA A 86 -2.51 4.58 -25.28
N HIS A 87 -3.63 4.57 -24.54
CA HIS A 87 -4.75 5.48 -24.80
C HIS A 87 -4.41 6.94 -24.45
N GLU A 88 -3.76 7.18 -23.29
CA GLU A 88 -3.36 8.51 -22.85
C GLU A 88 -2.26 9.13 -23.73
N ILE A 89 -1.42 8.32 -24.37
CA ILE A 89 -0.43 8.77 -25.37
C ILE A 89 -1.08 8.96 -26.75
N ARG A 90 -1.98 8.08 -27.16
CA ARG A 90 -2.64 8.14 -28.49
C ARG A 90 -3.43 9.42 -28.67
N THR A 91 -4.15 9.85 -27.62
CA THR A 91 -5.01 11.05 -27.69
C THR A 91 -4.21 12.32 -27.99
N PRO A 92 -3.15 12.73 -27.24
CA PRO A 92 -2.35 13.91 -27.56
C PRO A 92 -1.59 13.75 -28.89
N LEU A 93 -1.14 12.54 -29.22
CA LEU A 93 -0.47 12.30 -30.53
C LEU A 93 -1.40 12.54 -31.70
N THR A 94 -2.67 12.10 -31.62
CA THR A 94 -3.68 12.35 -32.64
C THR A 94 -4.01 13.84 -32.74
N LEU A 95 -4.09 14.55 -31.59
CA LEU A 95 -4.34 15.98 -31.53
C LEU A 95 -3.16 16.81 -32.04
N ILE A 96 -1.95 16.30 -32.04
CA ILE A 96 -0.79 16.91 -32.70
C ILE A 96 -0.81 16.62 -34.19
N LYS A 97 -1.05 15.37 -34.59
CA LYS A 97 -1.01 14.92 -35.99
C LYS A 97 -2.03 15.66 -36.86
N ASN A 98 -3.27 15.78 -36.38
CA ASN A 98 -4.35 16.41 -37.17
C ASN A 98 -4.08 17.89 -37.53
N PRO A 99 -3.66 18.79 -36.60
CA PRO A 99 -3.27 20.15 -36.92
C PRO A 99 -2.02 20.20 -37.81
N LEU A 100 -1.03 19.35 -37.57
CA LEU A 100 0.19 19.27 -38.40
C LEU A 100 -0.14 18.93 -39.86
N GLU A 101 -1.01 17.94 -40.10
CA GLU A 101 -1.47 17.60 -41.43
C GLU A 101 -2.22 18.75 -42.14
N ARG A 102 -2.97 19.57 -41.37
CA ARG A 102 -3.63 20.76 -41.89
C ARG A 102 -2.64 21.85 -42.25
N LEU A 103 -1.63 22.09 -41.41
CA LEU A 103 -0.58 23.10 -41.67
C LEU A 103 0.24 22.72 -42.92
N LEU A 104 0.61 21.44 -43.05
CA LEU A 104 1.32 20.95 -44.23
C LEU A 104 0.53 21.11 -45.55
N LYS A 105 -0.81 21.24 -45.46
CA LYS A 105 -1.71 21.49 -46.61
C LYS A 105 -2.06 22.97 -46.84
N SER A 106 -1.59 23.89 -45.97
CA SER A 106 -1.94 25.31 -46.02
C SER A 106 -0.75 26.18 -46.43
N ASP A 107 -0.94 27.05 -47.41
CA ASP A 107 0.10 27.93 -47.94
C ASP A 107 0.26 29.27 -47.17
N LYS A 108 -0.55 29.55 -46.11
CA LYS A 108 -0.49 30.77 -45.30
C LYS A 108 -0.76 30.51 -43.84
N ILE A 109 0.15 30.97 -42.98
CA ILE A 109 0.01 30.92 -41.53
C ILE A 109 -0.86 32.08 -41.06
N GLY A 110 -2.09 31.78 -40.63
CA GLY A 110 -3.05 32.75 -40.13
C GLY A 110 -3.40 32.50 -38.65
N GLU A 111 -4.40 33.24 -38.13
CA GLU A 111 -4.84 33.15 -36.74
C GLU A 111 -5.32 31.73 -36.37
N LYS A 112 -5.90 30.99 -37.33
CA LYS A 112 -6.40 29.64 -37.18
C LYS A 112 -5.27 28.61 -37.02
N GLU A 113 -4.18 28.86 -37.74
CA GLU A 113 -2.95 28.06 -37.66
C GLU A 113 -2.25 28.27 -36.32
N ASN A 114 -2.25 29.50 -35.80
CA ASN A 114 -1.68 29.82 -34.51
C ASN A 114 -2.43 29.12 -33.36
N LYS A 115 -3.77 29.05 -33.43
CA LYS A 115 -4.58 28.25 -32.50
C LYS A 115 -4.23 26.75 -32.55
N SER A 116 -3.97 26.24 -33.77
CA SER A 116 -3.57 24.86 -33.98
C SER A 116 -2.19 24.56 -33.43
N LEU A 117 -1.21 25.43 -33.61
CA LEU A 117 0.12 25.34 -33.02
C LEU A 117 0.08 25.37 -31.49
N THR A 118 -0.73 26.26 -30.91
CA THR A 118 -0.93 26.33 -29.46
C THR A 118 -1.55 25.04 -28.91
N LEU A 119 -2.48 24.42 -29.62
CA LEU A 119 -3.07 23.15 -29.25
C LEU A 119 -2.05 22.02 -29.31
N MET A 120 -1.19 21.99 -30.32
CA MET A 120 -0.07 21.04 -30.43
C MET A 120 0.87 21.15 -29.24
N ASP A 121 1.32 22.39 -28.94
CA ASP A 121 2.26 22.64 -27.82
C ASP A 121 1.69 22.15 -26.49
N LYS A 122 0.41 22.43 -26.20
CA LYS A 122 -0.28 21.92 -25.01
C LYS A 122 -0.28 20.38 -24.95
N ASN A 123 -0.48 19.71 -26.09
CA ASN A 123 -0.52 18.24 -26.12
C ASN A 123 0.86 17.61 -26.04
N VAL A 124 1.89 18.22 -26.64
CA VAL A 124 3.28 17.80 -26.44
C VAL A 124 3.70 17.95 -24.98
N SER A 125 3.39 19.09 -24.36
CA SER A 125 3.69 19.35 -22.94
C SER A 125 2.98 18.34 -22.03
N ARG A 126 1.72 18.00 -22.33
CA ARG A 126 0.98 16.95 -21.63
C ARG A 126 1.64 15.58 -21.78
N LEU A 127 2.07 15.21 -22.99
CA LEU A 127 2.75 13.94 -23.24
C LEU A 127 4.07 13.84 -22.47
N LEU A 128 4.89 14.90 -22.49
CA LEU A 128 6.13 14.97 -21.74
C LEU A 128 5.90 14.83 -20.23
N SER A 129 4.85 15.47 -19.70
CA SER A 129 4.47 15.33 -18.31
C SER A 129 4.10 13.88 -17.96
N LEU A 130 3.36 13.18 -18.83
CA LEU A 130 2.99 11.76 -18.65
C LEU A 130 4.23 10.87 -18.62
N VAL A 131 5.14 11.06 -19.58
CA VAL A 131 6.40 10.28 -19.65
C VAL A 131 7.25 10.53 -18.40
N ASN A 132 7.37 11.78 -17.96
CA ASN A 132 8.13 12.13 -16.77
C ASN A 132 7.53 11.51 -15.49
N GLN A 133 6.20 11.55 -15.32
CA GLN A 133 5.52 10.90 -14.21
C GLN A 133 5.76 9.39 -14.19
N LEU A 134 5.77 8.75 -15.37
CA LEU A 134 6.08 7.33 -15.49
C LEU A 134 7.53 7.01 -15.09
N LEU A 135 8.47 7.82 -15.56
CA LEU A 135 9.90 7.67 -15.24
C LEU A 135 10.16 7.92 -13.74
N ASP A 136 9.52 8.93 -13.17
CA ASP A 136 9.63 9.21 -11.73
C ASP A 136 9.05 8.07 -10.89
N PHE A 137 7.89 7.55 -11.26
CA PHE A 137 7.30 6.38 -10.60
C PHE A 137 8.21 5.16 -10.70
N ARG A 138 8.76 4.88 -11.88
CA ARG A 138 9.72 3.77 -12.05
C ARG A 138 10.97 3.93 -11.19
N LYS A 139 11.49 5.15 -11.03
CA LYS A 139 12.64 5.39 -10.15
C LYS A 139 12.35 5.01 -8.69
N THR A 140 11.14 5.29 -8.19
CA THR A 140 10.78 4.94 -6.80
C THR A 140 10.54 3.43 -6.58
N GLU A 141 10.29 2.65 -7.66
CA GLU A 141 10.17 1.19 -7.58
C GLU A 141 11.52 0.45 -7.62
N ILE A 142 12.59 1.11 -8.06
CA ILE A 142 13.91 0.48 -8.18
C ILE A 142 14.57 0.42 -6.80
N GLU A 143 14.96 -0.77 -6.36
CA GLU A 143 15.78 -0.94 -5.16
C GLU A 143 17.08 -0.11 -5.28
N GLY A 144 17.32 0.76 -4.30
CA GLY A 144 18.52 1.61 -4.26
C GLY A 144 18.33 3.06 -4.74
N TYR A 145 17.12 3.48 -5.11
CA TYR A 145 16.86 4.91 -5.29
C TYR A 145 17.07 5.65 -3.96
N ARG A 146 18.01 6.60 -3.94
CA ARG A 146 18.36 7.36 -2.74
C ARG A 146 17.87 8.80 -2.87
N LEU A 147 17.23 9.29 -1.82
CA LEU A 147 16.88 10.70 -1.69
C LEU A 147 18.12 11.51 -1.29
N SER A 148 18.23 12.74 -1.77
CA SER A 148 19.27 13.68 -1.37
C SER A 148 18.73 14.61 -0.28
N PHE A 149 18.96 14.27 0.99
CA PHE A 149 18.45 15.05 2.10
C PHE A 149 19.27 16.33 2.30
N VAL A 150 18.61 17.48 2.22
CA VAL A 150 19.19 18.80 2.48
C VAL A 150 18.33 19.59 3.45
N ARG A 151 18.95 20.45 4.27
CA ARG A 151 18.21 21.33 5.15
C ARG A 151 17.40 22.32 4.33
N THR A 152 16.08 22.20 4.40
CA THR A 152 15.13 22.94 3.55
C THR A 152 14.14 23.70 4.43
N GLU A 153 13.84 24.93 4.07
CA GLU A 153 12.78 25.74 4.68
C GLU A 153 11.44 25.40 4.02
N ILE A 154 10.58 24.67 4.72
CA ILE A 154 9.34 24.08 4.17
C ILE A 154 8.25 25.14 3.92
N VAL A 155 8.14 26.15 4.77
CA VAL A 155 7.12 27.21 4.61
C VAL A 155 7.38 27.99 3.34
N SER A 156 8.64 28.35 3.03
CA SER A 156 9.02 29.01 1.79
C SER A 156 8.79 28.11 0.59
N LEU A 157 9.19 26.84 0.65
CA LEU A 157 8.97 25.87 -0.44
C LEU A 157 7.49 25.67 -0.75
N LEU A 158 6.65 25.61 0.29
CA LEU A 158 5.20 25.48 0.16
C LEU A 158 4.58 26.76 -0.45
N ASN A 159 4.99 27.94 0.04
CA ASN A 159 4.56 29.22 -0.50
C ASN A 159 4.94 29.39 -1.97
N ASP A 160 6.18 29.07 -2.34
CA ASP A 160 6.65 29.19 -3.73
C ASP A 160 5.94 28.20 -4.66
N THR A 161 5.59 27.01 -4.14
CA THR A 161 4.79 26.06 -4.89
C THR A 161 3.37 26.58 -5.03
N ALA A 162 2.73 27.05 -3.97
CA ALA A 162 1.38 27.60 -4.01
C ALA A 162 1.25 28.79 -4.99
N LYS A 163 2.23 29.69 -5.03
CA LYS A 163 2.27 30.81 -6.00
C LYS A 163 2.22 30.31 -7.44
N ARG A 164 2.92 29.23 -7.78
CA ARG A 164 2.88 28.63 -9.14
C ARG A 164 1.51 28.10 -9.50
N PHE A 165 0.73 27.64 -8.53
CA PHE A 165 -0.62 27.13 -8.74
C PHE A 165 -1.73 28.18 -8.60
N GLN A 166 -1.42 29.38 -8.09
CA GLN A 166 -2.38 30.47 -7.87
C GLN A 166 -3.11 30.89 -9.16
N GLU A 167 -2.38 31.06 -10.26
CA GLU A 167 -2.98 31.42 -11.55
C GLU A 167 -3.94 30.33 -12.05
N SER A 168 -3.56 29.06 -11.88
CA SER A 168 -4.40 27.93 -12.26
C SER A 168 -5.66 27.85 -11.39
N ALA A 169 -5.55 28.07 -10.09
CA ALA A 169 -6.69 28.12 -9.18
C ALA A 169 -7.66 29.25 -9.56
N THR A 170 -7.13 30.45 -9.81
CA THR A 170 -7.92 31.62 -10.24
C THR A 170 -8.63 31.38 -11.57
N ALA A 171 -7.95 30.76 -12.56
CA ALA A 171 -8.54 30.40 -13.83
C ALA A 171 -9.72 29.41 -13.74
N HIS A 172 -9.77 28.63 -12.66
CA HIS A 172 -10.86 27.71 -12.35
C HIS A 172 -11.87 28.29 -11.33
N ASN A 173 -11.78 29.58 -11.00
CA ASN A 173 -12.60 30.27 -9.99
C ASN A 173 -12.52 29.62 -8.60
N LEU A 174 -11.34 29.11 -8.21
CA LEU A 174 -11.09 28.50 -6.92
C LEU A 174 -10.37 29.47 -5.98
N LEU A 175 -10.77 29.48 -4.71
CA LEU A 175 -10.11 30.20 -3.63
C LEU A 175 -9.02 29.30 -3.04
N LEU A 176 -7.75 29.69 -3.19
CA LEU A 176 -6.61 29.00 -2.60
C LEU A 176 -6.13 29.76 -1.37
N ASN A 177 -6.30 29.16 -0.19
CA ASN A 177 -5.90 29.74 1.09
C ASN A 177 -4.77 28.90 1.73
N LEU A 178 -3.77 29.62 2.28
CA LEU A 178 -2.70 29.02 3.07
C LEU A 178 -2.91 29.35 4.56
N ASP A 179 -3.06 28.32 5.38
CA ASP A 179 -3.18 28.39 6.86
C ASP A 179 -1.88 27.85 7.46
N LEU A 180 -0.90 28.73 7.63
CA LEU A 180 0.43 28.38 8.09
C LEU A 180 0.59 28.79 9.54
N SER A 181 0.63 27.82 10.45
CA SER A 181 0.77 28.08 11.89
C SER A 181 2.17 28.56 12.31
N LEU A 182 3.15 28.44 11.43
CA LEU A 182 4.55 28.80 11.67
C LEU A 182 5.07 29.77 10.61
N PRO A 183 5.90 30.77 10.98
CA PRO A 183 6.54 31.65 10.01
C PRO A 183 7.66 30.97 9.23
N GLU A 184 8.35 30.01 9.82
CA GLU A 184 9.43 29.21 9.22
C GLU A 184 9.52 27.82 9.85
N LEU A 185 9.93 26.83 9.06
CA LEU A 185 10.19 25.47 9.53
C LEU A 185 11.32 24.83 8.70
N TYR A 186 12.46 24.58 9.33
CA TYR A 186 13.61 23.92 8.72
C TYR A 186 13.61 22.42 9.00
N VAL A 187 13.66 21.61 7.94
CA VAL A 187 13.67 20.15 8.01
C VAL A 187 14.70 19.57 7.03
N PHE A 188 15.10 18.32 7.24
CA PHE A 188 15.96 17.61 6.29
C PHE A 188 15.10 16.77 5.34
N VAL A 189 15.03 17.18 4.09
CA VAL A 189 14.22 16.53 3.05
C VAL A 189 14.92 16.64 1.69
N ASP A 190 14.55 15.77 0.76
CA ASP A 190 14.86 15.95 -0.66
C ASP A 190 13.90 16.99 -1.25
N LYS A 191 14.46 18.16 -1.57
CA LYS A 191 13.69 19.32 -2.06
C LYS A 191 12.93 19.01 -3.36
N GLU A 192 13.51 18.24 -4.27
CA GLU A 192 12.86 17.88 -5.53
C GLU A 192 11.69 16.92 -5.29
N ALA A 193 11.90 15.91 -4.46
CA ALA A 193 10.88 14.94 -4.11
C ALA A 193 9.70 15.61 -3.38
N ILE A 194 9.96 16.49 -2.41
CA ILE A 194 8.91 17.27 -1.72
C ILE A 194 8.16 18.18 -2.71
N THR A 195 8.87 18.83 -3.62
CA THR A 195 8.25 19.65 -4.67
C THR A 195 7.31 18.81 -5.57
N LYS A 196 7.68 17.57 -5.87
CA LYS A 196 6.83 16.63 -6.63
C LYS A 196 5.60 16.23 -5.82
N ILE A 197 5.75 15.92 -4.51
CA ILE A 197 4.61 15.64 -3.63
C ILE A 197 3.63 16.82 -3.64
N PHE A 198 4.11 18.03 -3.36
CA PHE A 198 3.27 19.23 -3.34
C PHE A 198 2.58 19.46 -4.68
N SER A 199 3.31 19.38 -5.79
CA SER A 199 2.75 19.58 -7.13
C SER A 199 1.64 18.59 -7.46
N ASN A 200 1.78 17.31 -7.07
CA ASN A 200 0.75 16.29 -7.24
C ASN A 200 -0.49 16.60 -6.40
N LEU A 201 -0.31 17.01 -5.15
CA LEU A 201 -1.42 17.32 -4.23
C LEU A 201 -2.13 18.62 -4.63
N PHE A 202 -1.41 19.68 -5.03
CA PHE A 202 -2.01 20.91 -5.57
C PHE A 202 -2.79 20.64 -6.86
N THR A 203 -2.22 19.89 -7.79
CA THR A 203 -2.89 19.49 -9.04
C THR A 203 -4.18 18.73 -8.75
N ASN A 204 -4.15 17.82 -7.78
CA ASN A 204 -5.32 17.07 -7.35
C ASN A 204 -6.38 17.99 -6.73
N ALA A 205 -5.98 18.87 -5.81
CA ALA A 205 -6.88 19.81 -5.16
C ALA A 205 -7.58 20.71 -6.20
N ILE A 206 -6.83 21.34 -7.12
CA ILE A 206 -7.39 22.19 -8.18
C ILE A 206 -8.32 21.39 -9.10
N LYS A 207 -7.96 20.18 -9.44
CA LYS A 207 -8.74 19.33 -10.33
C LYS A 207 -10.10 18.95 -9.74
N TYR A 208 -10.17 18.71 -8.43
CA TYR A 208 -11.36 18.15 -7.78
C TYR A 208 -12.12 19.14 -6.90
N ALA A 209 -11.55 20.29 -6.53
CA ALA A 209 -12.26 21.33 -5.81
C ALA A 209 -13.47 21.86 -6.60
N SER A 210 -14.48 22.32 -5.88
CA SER A 210 -15.67 22.98 -6.41
C SER A 210 -15.60 24.51 -6.25
N GLY A 211 -14.95 25.03 -5.19
CA GLY A 211 -14.84 26.46 -4.90
C GLY A 211 -13.66 26.82 -4.02
N SER A 212 -13.20 25.93 -3.12
CA SER A 212 -12.17 26.27 -2.14
C SER A 212 -11.12 25.19 -1.95
N ILE A 213 -9.87 25.64 -1.73
CA ILE A 213 -8.72 24.85 -1.38
C ILE A 213 -8.06 25.47 -0.16
N ILE A 214 -7.82 24.68 0.87
CA ILE A 214 -7.11 25.13 2.07
C ILE A 214 -5.88 24.24 2.25
N ILE A 215 -4.72 24.87 2.38
CA ILE A 215 -3.48 24.17 2.71
C ILE A 215 -3.09 24.57 4.13
N ARG A 216 -3.02 23.60 5.04
CA ARG A 216 -2.72 23.84 6.45
C ARG A 216 -1.43 23.15 6.83
N LEU A 217 -0.51 23.92 7.43
CA LEU A 217 0.73 23.38 7.99
C LEU A 217 0.64 23.42 9.50
N GLN A 218 0.94 22.30 10.16
CA GLN A 218 0.94 22.19 11.61
C GLN A 218 2.17 21.38 12.07
N LEU A 219 2.74 21.79 13.20
CA LEU A 219 3.80 21.04 13.88
C LEU A 219 3.17 20.19 14.98
N SER A 220 3.63 18.95 15.14
CA SER A 220 3.15 18.08 16.21
C SER A 220 3.58 18.64 17.59
N PRO A 221 2.84 18.34 18.66
CA PRO A 221 3.15 18.84 20.01
C PRO A 221 4.52 18.39 20.54
N ASP A 222 5.03 17.27 20.07
CA ASP A 222 6.35 16.72 20.42
C ASP A 222 7.49 17.28 19.56
N TYR A 223 7.19 18.10 18.54
CA TYR A 223 8.15 18.65 17.60
C TYR A 223 8.93 17.60 16.79
N GLU A 224 8.46 16.34 16.75
CA GLU A 224 9.12 15.28 16.01
C GLU A 224 8.65 15.18 14.56
N THR A 225 7.38 15.52 14.32
CA THR A 225 6.76 15.48 12.99
C THR A 225 6.03 16.79 12.69
N PHE A 226 5.78 17.02 11.41
CA PHE A 226 4.88 18.06 10.96
C PHE A 226 3.89 17.50 9.95
N THR A 227 2.73 18.13 9.85
CA THR A 227 1.68 17.74 8.91
C THR A 227 1.38 18.88 7.94
N ILE A 228 1.10 18.52 6.69
CA ILE A 228 0.55 19.43 5.69
C ILE A 228 -0.75 18.81 5.17
N ASP A 229 -1.86 19.47 5.47
CA ASP A 229 -3.18 19.06 5.05
C ASP A 229 -3.58 19.80 3.77
N PHE A 230 -3.86 19.06 2.70
CA PHE A 230 -4.43 19.56 1.46
C PHE A 230 -5.92 19.28 1.47
N ILE A 231 -6.72 20.32 1.68
CA ILE A 231 -8.17 20.23 1.89
C ILE A 231 -8.88 20.88 0.70
N ASN A 232 -9.85 20.21 0.12
CA ASN A 232 -10.70 20.77 -0.95
C ASN A 232 -12.16 20.37 -0.74
N ASP A 233 -13.07 21.22 -1.23
CA ASP A 233 -14.53 21.10 -1.14
C ASP A 233 -15.15 20.34 -2.33
N GLY A 234 -14.42 19.39 -2.90
CA GLY A 234 -14.89 18.58 -4.03
C GLY A 234 -15.75 17.39 -3.60
N THR A 235 -16.08 16.55 -4.58
CA THR A 235 -16.80 15.29 -4.32
C THR A 235 -15.98 14.41 -3.36
N PRO A 236 -16.59 13.96 -2.25
CA PRO A 236 -15.89 13.13 -1.27
C PRO A 236 -15.55 11.76 -1.86
N ILE A 237 -14.39 11.24 -1.47
CA ILE A 237 -13.94 9.91 -1.86
C ILE A 237 -14.58 8.89 -0.91
N PRO A 238 -15.30 7.87 -1.43
CA PRO A 238 -15.87 6.81 -0.60
C PRO A 238 -14.84 6.12 0.28
N ALA A 239 -15.23 5.76 1.51
CA ALA A 239 -14.32 5.15 2.49
C ALA A 239 -13.67 3.84 1.99
N GLU A 240 -14.39 3.07 1.18
CA GLU A 240 -13.90 1.82 0.58
C GLU A 240 -12.76 2.04 -0.42
N LEU A 241 -12.62 3.27 -0.92
CA LEU A 241 -11.60 3.65 -1.89
C LEU A 241 -10.40 4.33 -1.25
N LYS A 242 -10.40 4.54 0.09
CA LYS A 242 -9.37 5.27 0.83
C LYS A 242 -7.94 4.76 0.55
N GLU A 243 -7.75 3.46 0.47
CA GLU A 243 -6.45 2.87 0.12
C GLU A 243 -6.28 2.71 -1.40
N LYS A 244 -7.35 2.40 -2.12
CA LYS A 244 -7.29 2.14 -3.56
C LYS A 244 -6.87 3.34 -4.39
N ILE A 245 -7.14 4.57 -3.94
CA ILE A 245 -6.70 5.79 -4.65
C ILE A 245 -5.18 5.95 -4.68
N PHE A 246 -4.44 5.24 -3.83
CA PHE A 246 -2.98 5.19 -3.82
C PHE A 246 -2.41 4.01 -4.61
N GLU A 247 -3.28 3.13 -5.15
CA GLU A 247 -2.82 2.10 -6.08
C GLU A 247 -2.45 2.75 -7.42
N PRO A 248 -1.32 2.34 -8.03
CA PRO A 248 -0.93 2.84 -9.34
C PRO A 248 -2.05 2.68 -10.37
N PHE A 249 -2.34 3.75 -11.13
CA PHE A 249 -3.32 3.81 -12.23
C PHE A 249 -4.78 3.72 -11.80
N PHE A 250 -5.05 3.57 -10.51
CA PHE A 250 -6.41 3.58 -10.01
C PHE A 250 -7.02 4.98 -10.18
N ARG A 251 -8.27 5.02 -10.62
CA ARG A 251 -9.07 6.24 -10.79
C ARG A 251 -10.49 5.99 -10.34
N VAL A 252 -11.04 6.92 -9.56
CA VAL A 252 -12.47 6.90 -9.24
C VAL A 252 -13.23 7.28 -10.51
N LYS A 253 -14.09 6.39 -11.01
CA LYS A 253 -14.96 6.67 -12.15
C LYS A 253 -16.18 7.43 -11.64
N GLU A 254 -16.19 8.73 -11.81
CA GLU A 254 -17.34 9.59 -11.53
C GLU A 254 -18.12 9.85 -12.81
N GLY A 255 -19.17 9.09 -13.08
CA GLY A 255 -20.19 9.37 -14.09
C GLY A 255 -19.68 9.85 -15.48
N ALA A 256 -20.39 10.81 -16.08
CA ALA A 256 -20.12 11.32 -17.44
C ALA A 256 -18.94 12.31 -17.55
N THR A 257 -18.37 12.78 -16.44
CA THR A 257 -17.26 13.75 -16.41
C THR A 257 -15.96 13.09 -15.96
N ASP A 258 -15.37 12.28 -16.83
CA ASP A 258 -14.06 11.68 -16.58
C ASP A 258 -12.97 12.78 -16.69
N LYS A 259 -12.56 13.36 -15.54
CA LYS A 259 -11.50 14.37 -15.49
C LYS A 259 -10.16 13.72 -15.88
N PRO A 260 -9.41 14.21 -16.85
CA PRO A 260 -8.20 13.57 -17.36
C PRO A 260 -7.12 13.39 -16.27
N GLY A 261 -6.45 12.24 -16.26
CA GLY A 261 -5.36 11.95 -15.32
C GLY A 261 -4.79 10.55 -15.48
N THR A 262 -3.57 10.33 -15.01
CA THR A 262 -2.83 9.07 -15.15
C THR A 262 -3.09 8.06 -14.06
N GLY A 263 -3.56 8.49 -12.89
CA GLY A 263 -3.62 7.66 -11.69
C GLY A 263 -2.24 7.39 -11.06
N LEU A 264 -1.19 8.16 -11.45
CA LEU A 264 0.17 7.98 -10.92
C LEU A 264 0.55 9.03 -9.87
N GLY A 265 -0.15 10.17 -9.82
CA GLY A 265 0.25 11.29 -8.95
C GLY A 265 0.19 10.97 -7.46
N LEU A 266 -0.90 10.37 -6.97
CA LEU A 266 -1.06 9.99 -5.57
C LEU A 266 -0.16 8.83 -5.16
N PRO A 267 -0.04 7.73 -5.93
CA PRO A 267 0.94 6.68 -5.66
C PRO A 267 2.38 7.19 -5.57
N LEU A 268 2.81 8.03 -6.50
CA LEU A 268 4.13 8.64 -6.48
C LEU A 268 4.33 9.53 -5.25
N ALA A 269 3.34 10.38 -4.92
CA ALA A 269 3.42 11.24 -3.74
C ALA A 269 3.50 10.43 -2.44
N ARG A 270 2.75 9.32 -2.33
CA ARG A 270 2.81 8.42 -1.17
C ARG A 270 4.16 7.72 -1.08
N SER A 271 4.66 7.16 -2.18
CA SER A 271 5.97 6.50 -2.21
C SER A 271 7.10 7.45 -1.80
N LEU A 272 7.10 8.69 -2.32
CA LEU A 272 8.08 9.71 -1.93
C LEU A 272 7.93 10.12 -0.46
N ALA A 273 6.72 10.20 0.10
CA ALA A 273 6.50 10.47 1.52
C ALA A 273 7.04 9.33 2.41
N GLU A 274 6.79 8.07 2.03
CA GLU A 274 7.29 6.88 2.71
C GLU A 274 8.84 6.81 2.67
N MET A 275 9.45 7.17 1.55
CA MET A 275 10.91 7.27 1.44
C MET A 275 11.51 8.36 2.34
N HIS A 276 10.72 9.39 2.71
CA HIS A 276 11.06 10.38 3.73
C HIS A 276 10.74 9.91 5.15
N HIS A 277 10.38 8.62 5.36
CA HIS A 277 9.92 8.07 6.64
C HIS A 277 8.65 8.75 7.17
N GLY A 278 7.85 9.30 6.27
CA GLY A 278 6.57 9.90 6.53
C GLY A 278 5.41 9.07 6.01
N SER A 279 4.26 9.70 5.87
CA SER A 279 3.06 9.07 5.30
C SER A 279 2.21 10.07 4.55
N LEU A 280 1.45 9.58 3.57
CA LEU A 280 0.39 10.33 2.90
C LEU A 280 -0.91 9.54 2.99
N GLN A 281 -1.93 10.15 3.59
CA GLN A 281 -3.20 9.51 3.86
C GLN A 281 -4.38 10.37 3.41
N LEU A 282 -5.49 9.72 3.06
CA LEU A 282 -6.78 10.37 2.90
C LEU A 282 -7.50 10.37 4.24
N GLU A 283 -7.83 11.56 4.74
CA GLU A 283 -8.63 11.72 5.95
C GLU A 283 -10.05 12.19 5.60
N THR A 284 -11.01 11.76 6.40
CA THR A 284 -12.42 12.16 6.26
C THR A 284 -12.83 13.00 7.47
N PHE A 285 -13.49 14.11 7.23
CA PHE A 285 -14.07 14.90 8.30
C PHE A 285 -15.39 14.29 8.74
N ALA A 286 -15.52 13.95 10.02
CA ALA A 286 -16.78 13.48 10.59
C ALA A 286 -17.90 14.54 10.49
N ASP A 287 -17.53 15.82 10.66
CA ASP A 287 -18.44 16.96 10.68
C ASP A 287 -18.65 17.64 9.33
N SER A 288 -17.91 17.26 8.30
CA SER A 288 -17.97 17.87 6.96
C SER A 288 -17.74 16.82 5.87
N PRO A 289 -18.73 15.95 5.61
CA PRO A 289 -18.59 14.85 4.67
C PRO A 289 -18.37 15.29 3.20
N SER A 290 -18.52 16.59 2.91
CA SER A 290 -18.27 17.16 1.58
C SER A 290 -16.83 17.62 1.35
N MET A 291 -15.92 17.43 2.33
CA MET A 291 -14.53 17.82 2.19
C MET A 291 -13.61 16.61 2.05
N THR A 292 -12.66 16.72 1.14
CA THR A 292 -11.56 15.75 0.96
C THR A 292 -10.28 16.34 1.54
N MET A 293 -9.59 15.58 2.41
CA MET A 293 -8.33 16.01 3.00
C MET A 293 -7.24 14.94 2.76
N PHE A 294 -6.17 15.37 2.10
CA PHE A 294 -4.94 14.58 2.03
C PHE A 294 -3.97 15.11 3.09
N ARG A 295 -3.61 14.25 4.03
CA ARG A 295 -2.64 14.56 5.09
C ARG A 295 -1.29 13.97 4.75
N LEU A 296 -0.31 14.85 4.55
CA LEU A 296 1.10 14.52 4.46
C LEU A 296 1.74 14.69 5.83
N THR A 297 2.31 13.62 6.39
CA THR A 297 3.06 13.67 7.66
C THR A 297 4.53 13.36 7.37
N LEU A 298 5.43 14.20 7.85
CA LEU A 298 6.87 14.04 7.65
C LEU A 298 7.64 14.29 8.97
N PRO A 299 8.79 13.62 9.18
CA PRO A 299 9.64 13.88 10.33
C PRO A 299 10.37 15.24 10.20
N VAL A 300 10.54 15.93 11.32
CA VAL A 300 11.34 17.18 11.39
C VAL A 300 12.84 16.88 11.32
N LYS A 301 13.26 15.76 11.93
CA LYS A 301 14.66 15.32 11.98
C LYS A 301 14.83 14.04 11.20
N LEU A 302 15.98 13.86 10.58
CA LEU A 302 16.35 12.57 9.99
C LEU A 302 16.43 11.50 11.09
N PRO A 303 15.90 10.29 10.85
CA PRO A 303 16.13 9.14 11.70
C PRO A 303 17.64 8.87 11.87
N GLU A 304 18.05 8.47 13.08
CA GLU A 304 19.49 8.21 13.38
C GLU A 304 20.14 7.18 12.44
N SER A 305 19.34 6.23 11.93
CA SER A 305 19.78 5.24 10.96
C SER A 305 20.30 5.84 9.63
N ILE A 306 19.81 7.00 9.22
CA ILE A 306 20.24 7.68 7.98
C ILE A 306 21.48 8.52 8.23
N LYS A 307 21.58 9.17 9.40
CA LYS A 307 22.78 9.94 9.76
C LYS A 307 24.04 9.10 9.71
N GLN A 308 24.01 7.86 10.22
CA GLN A 308 25.13 6.92 10.19
C GLN A 308 25.53 6.54 8.76
N THR A 309 24.56 6.32 7.88
CA THR A 309 24.82 5.94 6.48
C THR A 309 25.40 7.10 5.66
N GLU A 310 24.99 8.35 5.93
CA GLU A 310 25.55 9.53 5.27
C GLU A 310 26.98 9.85 5.78
N GLU A 311 27.21 9.73 7.09
CA GLU A 311 28.56 9.89 7.67
C GLU A 311 29.55 8.81 7.17
N GLU A 312 29.09 7.58 7.02
CA GLU A 312 29.90 6.50 6.44
C GLU A 312 30.19 6.74 4.95
N ALA A 313 29.22 7.23 4.17
CA ALA A 313 29.40 7.54 2.76
C ALA A 313 30.36 8.72 2.54
N ILE A 314 30.27 9.76 3.38
CA ILE A 314 31.18 10.90 3.35
C ILE A 314 32.60 10.47 3.75
N THR A 315 32.73 9.61 4.76
CA THR A 315 34.02 9.10 5.24
C THR A 315 34.67 8.19 4.19
N GLN A 316 33.92 7.34 3.48
CA GLN A 316 34.43 6.51 2.39
C GLN A 316 34.88 7.32 1.17
N THR A 317 34.20 8.42 0.88
CA THR A 317 34.59 9.31 -0.23
C THR A 317 35.82 10.15 0.12
N ALA A 318 36.01 10.52 1.39
CA ALA A 318 37.19 11.26 1.87
C ALA A 318 38.44 10.40 2.00
N VAL A 319 38.33 9.08 2.09
CA VAL A 319 39.48 8.13 2.16
C VAL A 319 39.94 7.68 0.74
N SER A 320 39.18 8.04 -0.31
CA SER A 320 39.43 7.64 -1.71
C SER A 320 40.16 8.74 -2.52
N TYR A 321 40.57 9.83 -1.88
CA TYR A 321 41.44 10.89 -2.39
C TYR A 321 42.77 10.91 -1.57
#